data_36b99b90e5a89b7e2eaac749fa6f766f
#
_entry.id   36b99b90e5a89b7e2eaac749fa6f766f
#
_cell.length_a   1.000
_cell.length_b   1.000
_cell.length_c   1.000
_cell.angle_alpha   90.00
_cell.angle_beta   90.00
_cell.angle_gamma   90.00
#
_symmetry.space_group_name_H-M   'P 1'
#
loop_
_entity.id
_entity.type
_entity.pdbx_description
1 polymer ?
#
loop_
_entity_poly.entity_id
_entity_poly.type
_entity_poly.pdbx_seq_one_letter_code
_entity_poly.pdbx_strand_id
1 'polypeptide(L)'
;MIDYHAQFVSALKTIGIPVHYEMTLHSGLETPCISYMELSNIATDVGDTLGYSRLQYQVKVWGTQIADLQKYALLIDVALRQLGFKRVGCNEMYDKNSAMIQKIMTYEAIGFERF
;
A
#
# COMPACT_ATOMS: atom_id res chain seq x y z
N MET A 1 -9.16 6.61 16.62
CA MET A 1 -8.23 6.00 15.63
C MET A 1 -8.82 6.20 14.23
N ILE A 2 -7.98 6.61 13.30
CA ILE A 2 -8.40 6.76 11.91
C ILE A 2 -8.22 5.44 11.19
N ASP A 3 -9.22 5.06 10.40
CA ASP A 3 -9.19 3.84 9.60
C ASP A 3 -9.40 4.19 8.12
N TYR A 4 -8.33 4.06 7.35
CA TYR A 4 -8.36 4.24 5.89
C TYR A 4 -8.41 2.92 5.12
N HIS A 5 -8.57 1.80 5.82
CA HIS A 5 -8.44 0.47 5.21
C HIS A 5 -9.37 0.29 4.00
N ALA A 6 -10.66 0.59 4.17
CA ALA A 6 -11.64 0.40 3.09
C ALA A 6 -11.35 1.27 1.87
N GLN A 7 -11.01 2.55 2.08
CA GLN A 7 -10.68 3.47 1.01
C GLN A 7 -9.39 3.06 0.30
N PHE A 8 -8.38 2.63 1.07
CA PHE A 8 -7.10 2.18 0.55
C PHE A 8 -7.27 0.95 -0.35
N VAL A 9 -8.01 -0.05 0.12
CA VAL A 9 -8.30 -1.27 -0.65
C VAL A 9 -9.11 -0.94 -1.90
N SER A 10 -10.12 -0.09 -1.79
CA SER A 10 -10.91 0.34 -2.94
C SER A 10 -10.06 1.02 -4.01
N ALA A 11 -9.13 1.89 -3.60
CA ALA A 11 -8.21 2.53 -4.53
C ALA A 11 -7.32 1.52 -5.25
N LEU A 12 -6.77 0.53 -4.52
CA LEU A 12 -5.96 -0.52 -5.13
C LEU A 12 -6.76 -1.39 -6.10
N LYS A 13 -8.02 -1.67 -5.79
CA LYS A 13 -8.88 -2.48 -6.66
C LYS A 13 -9.19 -1.81 -7.99
N THR A 14 -9.10 -0.49 -8.09
CA THR A 14 -9.30 0.22 -9.37
C THR A 14 -8.23 -0.10 -10.41
N ILE A 15 -7.10 -0.67 -10.00
CA ILE A 15 -5.98 -0.99 -10.89
C ILE A 15 -6.32 -2.15 -11.83
N GLY A 16 -7.19 -3.06 -11.41
CA GLY A 16 -7.70 -4.15 -12.25
C GLY A 16 -6.93 -5.46 -12.17
N ILE A 17 -6.00 -5.60 -11.25
CA ILE A 17 -5.30 -6.86 -10.96
C ILE A 17 -5.64 -7.33 -9.54
N PRO A 18 -5.43 -8.62 -9.20
CA PRO A 18 -5.77 -9.13 -7.87
C PRO A 18 -5.07 -8.36 -6.75
N VAL A 19 -5.82 -8.08 -5.68
CA VAL A 19 -5.35 -7.37 -4.50
C VAL A 19 -5.50 -8.28 -3.28
N HIS A 20 -4.42 -8.46 -2.53
CA HIS A 20 -4.38 -9.33 -1.36
C HIS A 20 -3.80 -8.60 -0.15
N TYR A 21 -4.33 -8.90 1.04
CA TYR A 21 -3.65 -8.52 2.27
C TYR A 21 -2.38 -9.37 2.41
N GLU A 22 -1.24 -8.76 2.71
CA GLU A 22 0.05 -9.45 2.63
C GLU A 22 0.14 -10.69 3.53
N MET A 23 -0.48 -10.66 4.69
CA MET A 23 -0.49 -11.79 5.62
C MET A 23 -1.28 -13.01 5.11
N THR A 24 -2.04 -12.85 4.02
CA THR A 24 -2.81 -13.92 3.41
C THR A 24 -2.19 -14.46 2.12
N LEU A 25 -0.98 -14.02 1.78
CA LEU A 25 -0.28 -14.50 0.58
C LEU A 25 0.06 -15.97 0.71
N HIS A 26 -0.07 -16.70 -0.39
CA HIS A 26 0.29 -18.12 -0.48
C HIS A 26 0.80 -18.44 -1.89
N SER A 27 1.37 -19.64 -2.05
CA SER A 27 1.79 -20.10 -3.37
C SER A 27 0.60 -20.31 -4.31
N GLY A 28 0.81 -20.12 -5.61
CA GLY A 28 -0.22 -20.33 -6.62
C GLY A 28 -1.15 -19.15 -6.85
N LEU A 29 -0.86 -17.99 -6.28
CA LEU A 29 -1.59 -16.77 -6.60
C LEU A 29 -1.33 -16.32 -8.03
N GLU A 30 -2.38 -15.80 -8.67
CA GLU A 30 -2.28 -15.21 -10.01
C GLU A 30 -1.39 -13.97 -9.97
N THR A 31 -0.48 -13.82 -10.95
CA THR A 31 0.40 -12.68 -11.09
C THR A 31 0.26 -12.04 -12.48
N PRO A 32 0.49 -10.72 -12.63
CA PRO A 32 0.85 -9.78 -11.57
C PRO A 32 -0.27 -9.60 -10.54
N CYS A 33 0.12 -9.34 -9.30
CA CYS A 33 -0.84 -9.06 -8.24
C CYS A 33 -0.30 -8.00 -7.29
N ILE A 34 -1.19 -7.43 -6.50
CA ILE A 34 -0.87 -6.43 -5.49
C ILE A 34 -1.03 -7.05 -4.12
N SER A 35 -0.10 -6.80 -3.22
CA SER A 35 -0.27 -7.03 -1.79
C SER A 35 -0.10 -5.74 -1.01
N TYR A 36 -0.75 -5.64 0.14
CA TYR A 36 -0.66 -4.46 0.99
C TYR A 36 -0.68 -4.84 2.46
N MET A 37 -0.11 -3.96 3.29
CA MET A 37 -0.21 -4.07 4.74
C MET A 37 -0.05 -2.71 5.37
N GLU A 38 -0.70 -2.50 6.52
CA GLU A 38 -0.47 -1.34 7.36
C GLU A 38 0.81 -1.55 8.16
N LEU A 39 1.76 -0.61 8.06
CA LEU A 39 3.01 -0.67 8.81
C LEU A 39 2.87 -0.01 10.17
N SER A 40 2.16 1.10 10.23
CA SER A 40 1.97 1.84 11.49
C SER A 40 0.75 2.75 11.41
N ASN A 41 0.20 3.03 12.59
CA ASN A 41 -0.88 3.99 12.79
C ASN A 41 -0.62 4.63 14.15
N ILE A 42 0.04 5.78 14.17
CA ILE A 42 0.53 6.41 15.40
C ILE A 42 -0.25 7.68 15.63
N ALA A 43 -0.91 7.75 16.78
CA ALA A 43 -1.66 8.91 17.21
C ALA A 43 -0.76 9.89 17.95
N THR A 44 -0.96 11.18 17.71
CA THR A 44 -0.33 12.26 18.45
C THR A 44 -1.41 13.22 18.94
N ASP A 45 -1.49 13.43 20.24
CA ASP A 45 -2.45 14.33 20.84
C ASP A 45 -1.94 15.76 20.76
N VAL A 46 -2.82 16.69 20.36
CA VAL A 46 -2.50 18.11 20.26
C VAL A 46 -3.23 18.89 21.36
N GLY A 47 -4.15 18.25 22.06
CA GLY A 47 -4.92 18.79 23.16
C GLY A 47 -5.78 17.70 23.77
N ASP A 48 -6.72 18.06 24.64
CA ASP A 48 -7.53 17.07 25.36
C ASP A 48 -8.44 16.26 24.44
N THR A 49 -8.89 16.85 23.33
CA THR A 49 -9.87 16.22 22.43
C THR A 49 -9.44 16.18 20.96
N LEU A 50 -8.31 16.77 20.62
CA LEU A 50 -7.83 16.85 19.26
C LEU A 50 -6.45 16.20 19.12
N GLY A 51 -6.21 15.63 17.96
CA GLY A 51 -4.94 15.07 17.62
C GLY A 51 -4.85 14.74 16.13
N TYR A 52 -3.82 14.02 15.76
CA TYR A 52 -3.69 13.48 14.42
C TYR A 52 -3.08 12.09 14.47
N SER A 53 -3.36 11.32 13.43
CA SER A 53 -2.74 10.01 13.24
C SER A 53 -1.86 10.02 11.99
N ARG A 54 -0.68 9.45 12.12
CA ARG A 54 0.23 9.19 11.00
C ARG A 54 0.13 7.72 10.65
N LEU A 55 -0.31 7.45 9.42
CA LEU A 55 -0.49 6.09 8.93
C LEU A 55 0.54 5.79 7.86
N GLN A 56 1.13 4.60 7.92
CA GLN A 56 2.01 4.11 6.88
C GLN A 56 1.51 2.77 6.37
N TYR A 57 1.47 2.64 5.05
CA TYR A 57 1.10 1.42 4.35
C TYR A 57 2.22 1.01 3.41
N GLN A 58 2.42 -0.28 3.28
CA GLN A 58 3.30 -0.85 2.28
C GLN A 58 2.45 -1.52 1.21
N VAL A 59 2.77 -1.24 -0.05
CA VAL A 59 2.13 -1.84 -1.21
C VAL A 59 3.20 -2.50 -2.06
N LYS A 60 2.99 -3.75 -2.43
CA LYS A 60 3.90 -4.48 -3.31
C LYS A 60 3.17 -4.89 -4.58
N VAL A 61 3.85 -4.77 -5.70
CA VAL A 61 3.42 -5.39 -6.95
C VAL A 61 4.36 -6.55 -7.24
N TRP A 62 3.77 -7.74 -7.42
CA TRP A 62 4.49 -8.98 -7.66
C TRP A 62 4.31 -9.41 -9.10
N GLY A 63 5.38 -9.85 -9.74
CA GLY A 63 5.32 -10.38 -11.10
C GLY A 63 6.68 -10.76 -11.62
N THR A 64 6.73 -11.19 -12.88
CA THR A 64 7.96 -11.66 -13.53
C THR A 64 8.49 -10.67 -14.56
N GLN A 65 7.69 -9.69 -14.98
CA GLN A 65 8.05 -8.73 -16.03
C GLN A 65 8.13 -7.31 -15.43
N ILE A 66 9.33 -6.74 -15.46
CA ILE A 66 9.56 -5.42 -14.86
C ILE A 66 8.71 -4.32 -15.51
N ALA A 67 8.42 -4.42 -16.80
CA ALA A 67 7.59 -3.46 -17.51
C ALA A 67 6.15 -3.43 -16.94
N ASP A 68 5.59 -4.60 -16.60
CA ASP A 68 4.27 -4.70 -15.98
C ASP A 68 4.28 -4.10 -14.58
N LEU A 69 5.31 -4.41 -13.79
CA LEU A 69 5.43 -3.89 -12.43
C LEU A 69 5.49 -2.36 -12.42
N GLN A 70 6.26 -1.80 -13.34
CA GLN A 70 6.38 -0.35 -13.46
C GLN A 70 5.05 0.29 -13.87
N LYS A 71 4.34 -0.30 -14.81
CA LYS A 71 3.02 0.16 -15.26
C LYS A 71 2.03 0.21 -14.08
N TYR A 72 1.91 -0.89 -13.33
CA TYR A 72 0.98 -0.97 -12.22
C TYR A 72 1.41 -0.08 -11.05
N ALA A 73 2.70 0.04 -10.78
CA ALA A 73 3.21 0.95 -9.76
C ALA A 73 2.83 2.40 -10.04
N LEU A 74 2.92 2.85 -11.28
CA LEU A 74 2.52 4.20 -11.67
C LEU A 74 1.02 4.42 -11.48
N LEU A 75 0.19 3.45 -11.84
CA LEU A 75 -1.25 3.54 -11.63
C LEU A 75 -1.61 3.59 -10.15
N ILE A 76 -0.96 2.78 -9.33
CA ILE A 76 -1.13 2.78 -7.87
C ILE A 76 -0.76 4.14 -7.30
N ASP A 77 0.37 4.69 -7.71
CA ASP A 77 0.82 6.00 -7.21
C ASP A 77 -0.21 7.09 -7.46
N VAL A 78 -0.80 7.14 -8.66
CA VAL A 78 -1.85 8.09 -8.98
C VAL A 78 -3.08 7.87 -8.09
N ALA A 79 -3.54 6.63 -7.95
CA ALA A 79 -4.74 6.31 -7.16
C ALA A 79 -4.58 6.68 -5.68
N LEU A 80 -3.42 6.36 -5.08
CA LEU A 80 -3.18 6.62 -3.67
C LEU A 80 -2.92 8.12 -3.40
N ARG A 81 -2.29 8.83 -4.32
CA ARG A 81 -2.14 10.29 -4.19
C ARG A 81 -3.49 11.00 -4.23
N GLN A 82 -4.42 10.55 -5.05
CA GLN A 82 -5.78 11.10 -5.08
C GLN A 82 -6.50 10.89 -3.75
N LEU A 83 -6.16 9.84 -3.02
CA LEU A 83 -6.71 9.54 -1.70
C LEU A 83 -6.03 10.36 -0.58
N GLY A 84 -4.94 11.04 -0.88
CA GLY A 84 -4.20 11.86 0.09
C GLY A 84 -2.97 11.19 0.66
N PHE A 85 -2.58 10.02 0.14
CA PHE A 85 -1.34 9.36 0.55
C PHE A 85 -0.14 9.90 -0.22
N LYS A 86 0.99 10.02 0.47
CA LYS A 86 2.26 10.44 -0.09
C LYS A 86 3.21 9.25 -0.11
N ARG A 87 3.83 9.00 -1.25
CA ARG A 87 4.87 7.96 -1.32
C ARG A 87 6.14 8.47 -0.63
N VAL A 88 6.63 7.68 0.33
CA VAL A 88 7.84 7.99 1.10
C VAL A 88 8.98 7.01 0.82
N GLY A 89 8.73 5.97 0.04
CA GLY A 89 9.77 5.02 -0.36
C GLY A 89 9.34 4.18 -1.55
N CYS A 90 10.32 3.70 -2.31
CA CYS A 90 10.12 2.81 -3.43
C CYS A 90 11.38 1.97 -3.66
N ASN A 91 11.24 0.65 -3.63
CA ASN A 91 12.33 -0.30 -3.84
C ASN A 91 11.89 -1.42 -4.77
N GLU A 92 12.87 -2.10 -5.34
CA GLU A 92 12.65 -3.34 -6.09
C GLU A 92 13.48 -4.45 -5.47
N MET A 93 12.89 -5.64 -5.37
CA MET A 93 13.57 -6.83 -4.85
C MET A 93 13.20 -8.04 -5.69
N TYR A 94 14.13 -8.99 -5.76
CA TYR A 94 13.89 -10.31 -6.35
C TYR A 94 13.73 -11.32 -5.23
N ASP A 95 12.63 -12.05 -5.25
CA ASP A 95 12.38 -13.14 -4.30
C ASP A 95 12.79 -14.47 -4.92
N LYS A 96 13.86 -15.06 -4.41
CA LYS A 96 14.39 -16.34 -4.92
C LYS A 96 13.41 -17.50 -4.73
N ASN A 97 12.62 -17.48 -3.68
CA ASN A 97 11.70 -18.58 -3.37
C ASN A 97 10.54 -18.64 -4.36
N SER A 98 10.00 -17.49 -4.74
CA SER A 98 8.89 -17.42 -5.69
C SER A 98 9.35 -17.18 -7.13
N ALA A 99 10.63 -16.84 -7.34
CA ALA A 99 11.20 -16.42 -8.63
C ALA A 99 10.46 -15.19 -9.19
N MET A 100 10.00 -14.30 -8.33
CA MET A 100 9.27 -13.09 -8.72
C MET A 100 10.01 -11.84 -8.31
N ILE A 101 9.77 -10.77 -9.07
CA ILE A 101 10.22 -9.42 -8.74
C ILE A 101 9.12 -8.77 -7.89
N GLN A 102 9.52 -8.02 -6.87
CA GLN A 102 8.63 -7.21 -6.05
C GLN A 102 8.96 -5.74 -6.25
N LYS A 103 7.98 -4.95 -6.61
CA LYS A 103 8.07 -3.48 -6.55
C LYS A 103 7.41 -3.05 -5.24
N ILE A 104 8.20 -2.53 -4.31
CA ILE A 104 7.75 -2.23 -2.95
C ILE A 104 7.65 -0.71 -2.80
N MET A 105 6.45 -0.23 -2.45
CA MET A 105 6.19 1.19 -2.26
C MET A 105 5.65 1.41 -0.85
N THR A 106 6.15 2.44 -0.17
CA THR A 106 5.67 2.84 1.14
C THR A 106 4.96 4.19 1.03
N TYR A 107 3.75 4.25 1.58
CA TYR A 107 2.90 5.43 1.55
C TYR A 107 2.57 5.89 2.95
N GLU A 108 2.45 7.20 3.10
CA GLU A 108 2.12 7.84 4.37
C GLU A 108 0.95 8.79 4.20
N ALA A 109 0.06 8.84 5.19
CA ALA A 109 -0.98 9.83 5.28
C ALA A 109 -1.08 10.34 6.72
N ILE A 110 -1.54 11.57 6.87
CA ILE A 110 -1.83 12.18 8.17
C ILE A 110 -3.30 12.53 8.18
N GLY A 111 -4.02 12.06 9.20
CA GLY A 111 -5.41 12.39 9.39
C GLY A 111 -5.63 13.05 10.75
N PHE A 112 -6.46 14.08 10.79
CA PHE A 112 -6.82 14.72 12.05
C PHE A 112 -7.95 13.95 12.71
N GLU A 113 -7.88 13.82 14.03
CA GLU A 113 -8.86 13.11 14.85
C GLU A 113 -9.40 14.02 15.94
N ARG A 114 -10.67 13.79 16.28
CA ARG A 114 -11.27 14.28 17.50
C ARG A 114 -11.54 13.09 18.42
N PHE A 115 -11.02 13.18 19.62
CA PHE A 115 -11.16 12.11 20.62
C PHE A 115 -12.39 12.31 21.51
#